data_f1207f036aefb7f385e7cd7305b8947c
#
_entry.id   f1207f036aefb7f385e7cd7305b8947c
#
_cell.length_a   1.000
_cell.length_b   1.000
_cell.length_c   1.000
_cell.angle_alpha   90.00
_cell.angle_beta   90.00
_cell.angle_gamma   90.00
#
_symmetry.space_group_name_H-M   'P 1'
#
loop_
_entity.id
_entity.type
_entity.pdbx_description
1 polymer ?
#
loop_
_entity_poly.entity_id
_entity_poly.type
_entity_poly.pdbx_seq_one_letter_code
_entity_poly.pdbx_strand_id
1 'polypeptide(L)'
;PAVDNTDVYAFVSPDKTDTVTIVANFIPFEEPNGGPNFYPFATDARYNLLVDNDGDAKPDVTMRFTFKTIDKRGNNTFLYNNGPVTSLDDPNLLFRQTYTLETSIDGQNWVPRIKDAPVAPSRVGPASMPNYQTLRDQAITKANGWKSFAGQADDPFFLDLRVFDLLYGGDLSEVGQDTVRGYNVNTIAVQVPMTELALKGDPKRNPVIGVWSTTDRQRVTVRGVSDGIAAGAGALSGWTQVSRLGNPLVNEVVVPAGLKDAFNASPPVKDADNQTIVNRVTNPEVPQLIQAIYGLPAPATPRNDLVQIFLTGITTNPAAAGPIKADLNSQLMNADVKADQFRPSEMLRLNMGVPVSASPNRLGVLGGDLQGFPNGRRLTDDVLDIELQALEGAAQTGKIVAALAAGDKVDKNDNAFGTSFPYLALPNGVAVNTAGSGFATKVSSNMMVGAGGVAAAGGAAFLAFWWRRKYRLTVKKSSASS
;
A
#
# COMPACT_ATOMS: atom_id res chain seq x y z
N PRO A 1 -0.21 -5.17 -12.54
CA PRO A 1 -0.26 -5.21 -11.07
C PRO A 1 1.04 -4.75 -10.42
N ALA A 2 2.24 -5.16 -10.92
CA ALA A 2 3.53 -4.87 -10.27
C ALA A 2 3.90 -3.37 -10.15
N VAL A 3 3.18 -2.48 -10.76
CA VAL A 3 3.37 -1.02 -10.70
C VAL A 3 2.14 -0.29 -10.18
N ASP A 4 1.15 -1.03 -9.75
CA ASP A 4 -0.08 -0.52 -9.16
C ASP A 4 0.15 -0.20 -7.69
N ASN A 5 0.03 1.08 -7.34
CA ASN A 5 0.18 1.56 -5.98
C ASN A 5 -1.17 1.42 -5.26
N THR A 6 -1.20 0.64 -4.20
CA THR A 6 -2.44 0.37 -3.46
C THR A 6 -2.64 1.31 -2.29
N ASP A 7 -1.56 1.68 -1.59
CA ASP A 7 -1.60 2.50 -0.39
C ASP A 7 -0.36 3.33 -0.19
N VAL A 8 -0.55 4.50 0.44
CA VAL A 8 0.52 5.34 0.96
C VAL A 8 0.25 5.65 2.42
N TYR A 9 1.27 5.52 3.25
CA TYR A 9 1.25 5.90 4.67
C TYR A 9 2.40 6.85 4.93
N ALA A 10 2.16 7.87 5.75
CA ALA A 10 3.19 8.80 6.21
C ALA A 10 2.85 9.23 7.63
N PHE A 11 3.77 9.06 8.56
CA PHE A 11 3.57 9.38 9.97
C PHE A 11 4.89 9.64 10.70
N VAL A 12 4.84 10.42 11.77
CA VAL A 12 5.98 10.56 12.69
C VAL A 12 6.25 9.22 13.34
N SER A 13 7.51 8.77 13.28
CA SER A 13 7.91 7.44 13.73
C SER A 13 7.78 7.30 15.26
N PRO A 14 6.99 6.35 15.77
CA PRO A 14 6.78 6.21 17.23
C PRO A 14 8.05 5.84 18.00
N ASP A 15 8.92 5.03 17.42
CA ASP A 15 10.18 4.58 18.05
C ASP A 15 11.32 5.59 17.91
N LYS A 16 11.16 6.61 17.03
CA LYS A 16 12.18 7.61 16.75
C LYS A 16 11.52 8.92 16.27
N THR A 17 11.04 9.72 17.21
CA THR A 17 10.15 10.88 17.00
C THR A 17 10.77 12.06 16.26
N ASP A 18 12.07 12.02 15.96
CA ASP A 18 12.78 12.97 15.09
C ASP A 18 12.81 12.52 13.61
N THR A 19 12.06 11.46 13.29
CA THR A 19 11.97 10.88 11.93
C THR A 19 10.52 10.73 11.49
N VAL A 20 10.35 10.68 10.16
CA VAL A 20 9.10 10.29 9.50
C VAL A 20 9.28 8.92 8.86
N THR A 21 8.28 8.07 9.01
CA THR A 21 8.15 6.83 8.24
C THR A 21 7.19 7.06 7.09
N ILE A 22 7.62 6.68 5.89
CA ILE A 22 6.79 6.67 4.67
C ILE A 22 6.77 5.23 4.14
N VAL A 23 5.58 4.73 3.84
CA VAL A 23 5.33 3.38 3.31
C VAL A 23 4.49 3.50 2.05
N ALA A 24 4.80 2.72 1.03
CA ALA A 24 3.94 2.53 -0.13
C ALA A 24 3.82 1.05 -0.48
N ASN A 25 2.60 0.61 -0.77
CA ASN A 25 2.28 -0.76 -1.11
C ASN A 25 1.93 -0.92 -2.58
N PHE A 26 2.21 -2.09 -3.11
CA PHE A 26 2.03 -2.44 -4.52
C PHE A 26 1.53 -3.88 -4.64
N ILE A 27 0.91 -4.21 -5.75
CA ILE A 27 0.37 -5.54 -6.06
C ILE A 27 -0.73 -5.93 -5.05
N PRO A 28 -1.97 -5.50 -5.28
CA PRO A 28 -3.08 -5.86 -4.40
C PRO A 28 -3.36 -7.37 -4.45
N PHE A 29 -3.91 -7.90 -3.37
CA PHE A 29 -4.41 -9.27 -3.27
C PHE A 29 -3.36 -10.35 -3.57
N GLU A 30 -2.14 -10.19 -3.05
CA GLU A 30 -1.14 -11.25 -3.11
C GLU A 30 -1.59 -12.45 -2.26
N GLU A 31 -2.09 -13.50 -2.91
CA GLU A 31 -2.47 -14.75 -2.26
C GLU A 31 -1.23 -15.50 -1.76
N PRO A 32 -1.20 -16.03 -0.54
CA PRO A 32 -0.14 -16.94 -0.08
C PRO A 32 -0.16 -18.28 -0.84
N ASN A 33 0.51 -18.34 -1.98
CA ASN A 33 0.39 -19.44 -2.95
C ASN A 33 1.50 -20.47 -2.93
N GLY A 34 2.48 -20.32 -2.06
CA GLY A 34 3.60 -21.26 -1.98
C GLY A 34 4.68 -21.07 -3.05
N GLY A 35 5.61 -22.02 -3.13
CA GLY A 35 6.93 -21.91 -3.74
C GLY A 35 7.07 -21.45 -5.18
N PRO A 36 6.17 -21.73 -6.14
CA PRO A 36 6.33 -21.26 -7.52
C PRO A 36 5.76 -19.85 -7.77
N ASN A 37 5.23 -19.17 -6.77
CA ASN A 37 4.45 -17.94 -6.94
C ASN A 37 5.02 -16.77 -6.11
N PHE A 38 6.28 -16.43 -6.30
CA PHE A 38 6.82 -15.19 -5.77
C PHE A 38 6.22 -14.00 -6.52
N TYR A 39 5.97 -12.92 -5.78
CA TYR A 39 5.50 -11.63 -6.29
C TYR A 39 6.69 -10.65 -6.36
N PRO A 40 7.38 -10.54 -7.50
CA PRO A 40 8.54 -9.67 -7.61
C PRO A 40 8.16 -8.23 -7.91
N PHE A 41 8.94 -7.29 -7.40
CA PHE A 41 8.94 -5.94 -7.93
C PHE A 41 9.39 -5.94 -9.39
N ALA A 42 8.80 -5.04 -10.20
CA ALA A 42 9.17 -4.90 -11.60
C ALA A 42 10.58 -4.28 -11.73
N THR A 43 11.44 -4.92 -12.54
CA THR A 43 12.81 -4.44 -12.78
C THR A 43 12.87 -3.38 -13.88
N ASP A 44 11.79 -3.20 -14.63
CA ASP A 44 11.59 -2.19 -15.67
C ASP A 44 10.74 -0.99 -15.17
N ALA A 45 10.64 -0.82 -13.86
CA ALA A 45 9.91 0.25 -13.21
C ALA A 45 10.78 1.04 -12.23
N ARG A 46 10.33 2.23 -11.87
CA ARG A 46 10.82 3.07 -10.78
C ARG A 46 9.69 3.32 -9.81
N TYR A 47 9.95 3.10 -8.54
CA TYR A 47 8.99 3.33 -7.45
C TYR A 47 9.48 4.54 -6.67
N ASN A 48 8.69 5.60 -6.65
CA ASN A 48 9.10 6.87 -6.06
C ASN A 48 8.21 7.21 -4.86
N LEU A 49 8.84 7.66 -3.78
CA LEU A 49 8.21 8.38 -2.68
C LEU A 49 8.62 9.85 -2.81
N LEU A 50 7.66 10.75 -2.85
CA LEU A 50 7.87 12.14 -3.18
C LEU A 50 7.36 13.02 -2.04
N VAL A 51 8.07 14.13 -1.80
CA VAL A 51 7.76 15.10 -0.76
C VAL A 51 7.79 16.50 -1.34
N ASP A 52 6.69 17.24 -1.16
CA ASP A 52 6.57 18.68 -1.33
C ASP A 52 6.67 19.34 0.05
N ASN A 53 7.62 20.24 0.27
CA ASN A 53 7.82 20.93 1.54
C ASN A 53 7.66 22.44 1.43
N ASP A 54 7.47 22.99 0.23
CA ASP A 54 7.25 24.42 0.01
C ASP A 54 5.85 24.76 -0.54
N GLY A 55 5.03 23.75 -0.83
CA GLY A 55 3.62 23.88 -1.22
C GLY A 55 3.38 24.21 -2.69
N ASP A 56 4.40 24.09 -3.55
CA ASP A 56 4.26 24.39 -4.99
C ASP A 56 3.74 23.20 -5.82
N ALA A 57 3.44 22.09 -5.14
CA ALA A 57 2.95 20.83 -5.72
C ALA A 57 3.95 20.12 -6.65
N LYS A 58 5.24 20.41 -6.50
CA LYS A 58 6.34 19.68 -7.12
C LYS A 58 7.16 18.98 -6.05
N PRO A 59 7.87 17.90 -6.42
CA PRO A 59 8.70 17.21 -5.44
C PRO A 59 9.98 17.97 -5.14
N ASP A 60 10.19 18.36 -3.87
CA ASP A 60 11.45 18.86 -3.34
C ASP A 60 12.40 17.75 -2.97
N VAL A 61 11.86 16.64 -2.49
CA VAL A 61 12.62 15.43 -2.18
C VAL A 61 11.99 14.24 -2.90
N THR A 62 12.76 13.57 -3.73
CA THR A 62 12.36 12.31 -4.35
C THR A 62 13.24 11.17 -3.86
N MET A 63 12.62 10.11 -3.38
CA MET A 63 13.23 8.87 -2.96
C MET A 63 12.83 7.78 -3.95
N ARG A 64 13.80 7.26 -4.72
CA ARG A 64 13.55 6.32 -5.81
C ARG A 64 14.11 4.95 -5.50
N PHE A 65 13.25 3.95 -5.60
CA PHE A 65 13.63 2.54 -5.58
C PHE A 65 13.68 1.98 -6.98
N THR A 66 14.76 1.25 -7.28
CA THR A 66 14.91 0.44 -8.49
C THR A 66 15.37 -0.95 -8.11
N PHE A 67 14.84 -1.96 -8.78
CA PHE A 67 15.03 -3.36 -8.41
C PHE A 67 15.85 -4.12 -9.45
N LYS A 68 16.61 -5.11 -8.98
CA LYS A 68 17.32 -6.08 -9.79
C LYS A 68 16.96 -7.49 -9.33
N THR A 69 16.80 -8.40 -10.27
CA THR A 69 16.55 -9.82 -9.99
C THR A 69 17.84 -10.62 -10.12
N ILE A 70 18.06 -11.51 -9.16
CA ILE A 70 19.10 -12.55 -9.16
C ILE A 70 18.38 -13.88 -9.23
N ASP A 71 18.38 -14.50 -10.41
CA ASP A 71 17.71 -15.77 -10.67
C ASP A 71 18.75 -16.90 -10.84
N LYS A 72 18.77 -17.83 -9.92
CA LYS A 72 19.66 -19.01 -9.91
C LYS A 72 18.96 -20.31 -10.30
N ARG A 73 17.69 -20.24 -10.72
CA ARG A 73 16.90 -21.43 -11.07
C ARG A 73 17.41 -22.11 -12.34
N GLY A 74 17.91 -21.33 -13.30
CA GLY A 74 18.27 -21.84 -14.62
C GLY A 74 17.08 -22.53 -15.28
N ASN A 75 17.35 -23.64 -16.00
CA ASN A 75 16.33 -24.49 -16.65
C ASN A 75 16.02 -25.77 -15.84
N ASN A 76 16.46 -25.86 -14.57
CA ASN A 76 16.44 -27.11 -13.81
C ASN A 76 15.28 -27.25 -12.84
N THR A 77 14.62 -26.15 -12.49
CA THR A 77 13.54 -26.16 -11.49
C THR A 77 12.47 -25.10 -11.78
N PHE A 78 11.23 -25.40 -11.40
CA PHE A 78 10.12 -24.45 -11.39
C PHE A 78 10.01 -23.70 -10.04
N LEU A 79 10.75 -24.13 -9.02
CA LEU A 79 10.66 -23.59 -7.67
C LEU A 79 11.49 -22.29 -7.53
N TYR A 80 11.00 -21.34 -6.76
CA TYR A 80 11.73 -20.13 -6.37
C TYR A 80 12.66 -20.38 -5.18
N ASN A 81 12.35 -21.37 -4.35
CA ASN A 81 13.21 -21.93 -3.29
C ASN A 81 13.05 -23.45 -3.26
N ASN A 82 14.13 -24.18 -3.01
CA ASN A 82 14.19 -25.65 -3.10
C ASN A 82 14.57 -26.35 -1.79
N GLY A 83 14.38 -25.70 -0.66
CA GLY A 83 14.63 -26.20 0.68
C GLY A 83 14.30 -25.17 1.74
N PRO A 84 14.55 -25.44 3.01
CA PRO A 84 14.43 -24.45 4.06
C PRO A 84 15.35 -23.24 3.78
N VAL A 85 14.78 -22.03 3.92
CA VAL A 85 15.48 -20.75 3.78
C VAL A 85 15.61 -20.13 5.16
N THR A 86 16.85 -19.92 5.62
CA THR A 86 17.16 -19.41 6.96
C THR A 86 17.80 -18.03 6.95
N SER A 87 18.29 -17.58 5.78
CA SER A 87 18.83 -16.24 5.57
C SER A 87 18.56 -15.77 4.15
N LEU A 88 18.73 -14.45 3.88
CA LEU A 88 18.52 -13.88 2.55
C LEU A 88 19.60 -14.27 1.54
N ASP A 89 20.74 -14.80 1.99
CA ASP A 89 21.81 -15.35 1.16
C ASP A 89 21.80 -16.88 1.07
N ASP A 90 20.84 -17.56 1.71
CA ASP A 90 20.68 -19.01 1.71
C ASP A 90 20.70 -19.56 0.28
N PRO A 91 21.52 -20.59 -0.03
CA PRO A 91 21.60 -21.18 -1.36
C PRO A 91 20.28 -21.78 -1.84
N ASN A 92 19.37 -22.16 -0.94
CA ASN A 92 18.04 -22.66 -1.28
C ASN A 92 17.07 -21.56 -1.75
N LEU A 93 17.36 -20.28 -1.49
CA LEU A 93 16.61 -19.15 -2.03
C LEU A 93 17.13 -18.84 -3.44
N LEU A 94 16.53 -19.45 -4.45
CA LEU A 94 16.99 -19.42 -5.84
C LEU A 94 16.63 -18.12 -6.57
N PHE A 95 15.51 -17.52 -6.22
CA PHE A 95 15.05 -16.24 -6.77
C PHE A 95 15.14 -15.18 -5.70
N ARG A 96 15.86 -14.11 -5.99
CA ARG A 96 16.09 -12.98 -5.08
C ARG A 96 15.98 -11.68 -5.82
N GLN A 97 15.65 -10.62 -5.08
CA GLN A 97 15.80 -9.27 -5.59
C GLN A 97 16.69 -8.44 -4.65
N THR A 98 17.32 -7.45 -5.24
CA THR A 98 17.98 -6.36 -4.52
C THR A 98 17.43 -5.04 -5.03
N TYR A 99 17.54 -3.99 -4.20
CA TYR A 99 17.16 -2.65 -4.62
C TYR A 99 18.26 -1.62 -4.38
N THR A 100 18.21 -0.56 -5.16
CA THR A 100 18.95 0.67 -4.92
C THR A 100 17.95 1.76 -4.54
N LEU A 101 18.23 2.48 -3.46
CA LEU A 101 17.52 3.69 -3.05
C LEU A 101 18.40 4.90 -3.37
N GLU A 102 17.91 5.76 -4.23
CA GLU A 102 18.52 7.03 -4.59
C GLU A 102 17.62 8.20 -4.16
N THR A 103 18.22 9.33 -3.83
CA THR A 103 17.49 10.56 -3.53
C THR A 103 17.89 11.67 -4.47
N SER A 104 16.95 12.55 -4.77
CA SER A 104 17.18 13.79 -5.50
C SER A 104 16.35 14.91 -4.90
N ILE A 105 16.90 16.13 -4.86
CA ILE A 105 16.22 17.36 -4.44
C ILE A 105 15.84 18.26 -5.61
N ASP A 106 16.21 17.88 -6.85
CA ASP A 106 15.97 18.66 -8.06
C ASP A 106 15.46 17.80 -9.22
N GLY A 107 15.25 16.50 -8.99
CA GLY A 107 14.84 15.52 -10.00
C GLY A 107 15.90 15.18 -11.05
N GLN A 108 17.09 15.80 -10.98
CA GLN A 108 18.17 15.63 -11.96
C GLN A 108 19.43 15.00 -11.35
N ASN A 109 19.84 15.50 -10.18
CA ASN A 109 21.01 15.01 -9.48
C ASN A 109 20.64 13.92 -8.48
N TRP A 110 21.01 12.68 -8.79
CA TRP A 110 20.67 11.51 -8.00
C TRP A 110 21.83 11.06 -7.12
N VAL A 111 21.58 10.95 -5.84
CA VAL A 111 22.55 10.50 -4.83
C VAL A 111 22.13 9.14 -4.31
N PRO A 112 22.92 8.09 -4.53
CA PRO A 112 22.65 6.78 -3.95
C PRO A 112 22.76 6.83 -2.43
N ARG A 113 21.68 6.48 -1.73
CA ARG A 113 21.65 6.35 -0.27
C ARG A 113 21.95 4.92 0.17
N ILE A 114 21.42 3.96 -0.56
CA ILE A 114 21.55 2.53 -0.31
C ILE A 114 21.72 1.85 -1.67
N LYS A 115 22.67 0.91 -1.76
CA LYS A 115 22.94 0.14 -2.99
C LYS A 115 22.84 -1.34 -2.72
N ASP A 116 22.21 -2.07 -3.66
CA ASP A 116 22.11 -3.53 -3.69
C ASP A 116 21.61 -4.13 -2.35
N ALA A 117 20.71 -3.41 -1.67
CA ALA A 117 20.09 -3.89 -0.44
C ALA A 117 19.14 -5.07 -0.73
N PRO A 118 19.06 -6.07 0.16
CA PRO A 118 18.23 -7.23 -0.08
C PRO A 118 16.74 -6.90 0.06
N VAL A 119 15.91 -7.59 -0.74
CA VAL A 119 14.46 -7.59 -0.65
C VAL A 119 14.02 -8.82 0.15
N ALA A 120 13.09 -8.65 1.10
CA ALA A 120 12.46 -9.79 1.77
C ALA A 120 11.63 -10.59 0.75
N PRO A 121 11.82 -11.92 0.65
CA PRO A 121 11.14 -12.73 -0.36
C PRO A 121 9.65 -12.87 -0.06
N SER A 122 8.86 -13.29 -1.05
CA SER A 122 7.49 -13.72 -0.80
C SER A 122 7.47 -14.91 0.17
N ARG A 123 6.56 -14.88 1.14
CA ARG A 123 6.42 -15.95 2.13
C ARG A 123 5.67 -17.14 1.53
N VAL A 124 6.38 -18.26 1.40
CA VAL A 124 5.80 -19.48 0.80
C VAL A 124 5.27 -20.48 1.81
N GLY A 125 5.51 -20.28 3.09
CA GLY A 125 4.98 -21.11 4.15
C GLY A 125 6.03 -21.56 5.18
N PRO A 126 5.61 -22.12 6.33
CA PRO A 126 6.47 -22.41 7.47
C PRO A 126 7.48 -23.55 7.21
N ALA A 127 7.19 -24.47 6.28
CA ALA A 127 8.12 -25.53 5.94
C ALA A 127 9.37 -25.01 5.20
N SER A 128 9.18 -24.08 4.27
CA SER A 128 10.27 -23.47 3.51
C SER A 128 10.90 -22.28 4.19
N MET A 129 10.14 -21.53 4.99
CA MET A 129 10.60 -20.32 5.69
C MET A 129 10.16 -20.38 7.15
N PRO A 130 10.78 -21.25 7.97
CA PRO A 130 10.32 -21.52 9.33
C PRO A 130 10.41 -20.31 10.27
N ASN A 131 11.31 -19.36 9.98
CA ASN A 131 11.44 -18.12 10.72
C ASN A 131 11.47 -16.92 9.75
N TYR A 132 10.31 -16.56 9.21
CA TYR A 132 10.22 -15.44 8.27
C TYR A 132 10.58 -14.09 8.91
N GLN A 133 10.36 -13.93 10.22
CA GLN A 133 10.79 -12.73 10.96
C GLN A 133 12.27 -12.43 10.74
N THR A 134 13.13 -13.45 10.79
CA THR A 134 14.58 -13.29 10.55
C THR A 134 14.86 -12.79 9.12
N LEU A 135 14.15 -13.31 8.12
CA LEU A 135 14.30 -12.86 6.73
C LEU A 135 13.87 -11.40 6.56
N ARG A 136 12.73 -11.02 7.15
CA ARG A 136 12.25 -9.64 7.16
C ARG A 136 13.27 -8.70 7.83
N ASP A 137 13.81 -9.08 8.99
CA ASP A 137 14.72 -8.24 9.75
C ASP A 137 16.07 -8.06 9.02
N GLN A 138 16.54 -9.08 8.30
CA GLN A 138 17.73 -8.99 7.43
C GLN A 138 17.51 -8.06 6.24
N ALA A 139 16.27 -7.87 5.78
CA ALA A 139 15.95 -6.95 4.70
C ALA A 139 15.90 -5.47 5.14
N ILE A 140 15.92 -5.19 6.45
CA ILE A 140 15.98 -3.82 6.96
C ILE A 140 17.42 -3.30 6.84
N THR A 141 17.62 -2.37 5.91
CA THR A 141 18.93 -1.75 5.69
C THR A 141 19.01 -0.40 6.39
N LYS A 142 20.17 -0.12 7.01
CA LYS A 142 20.44 1.16 7.72
C LYS A 142 21.63 1.86 7.07
N ALA A 143 21.48 3.14 6.73
CA ALA A 143 22.53 3.96 6.18
C ALA A 143 22.32 5.45 6.52
N ASN A 144 23.36 6.09 7.04
CA ASN A 144 23.37 7.56 7.25
C ASN A 144 22.15 8.14 7.99
N GLY A 145 21.67 7.45 9.04
CA GLY A 145 20.50 7.86 9.81
C GLY A 145 19.15 7.43 9.23
N TRP A 146 19.15 6.87 8.03
CA TRP A 146 17.97 6.29 7.38
C TRP A 146 17.81 4.82 7.72
N LYS A 147 16.57 4.35 7.72
CA LYS A 147 16.24 2.93 7.56
C LYS A 147 15.43 2.75 6.29
N SER A 148 15.57 1.61 5.64
CA SER A 148 14.85 1.26 4.43
C SER A 148 14.51 -0.22 4.44
N PHE A 149 13.36 -0.55 3.88
CA PHE A 149 12.86 -1.92 3.72
C PHE A 149 12.19 -2.04 2.35
N ALA A 150 12.36 -3.19 1.72
CA ALA A 150 11.54 -3.63 0.60
C ALA A 150 11.25 -5.13 0.74
N GLY A 151 10.03 -5.56 0.45
CA GLY A 151 9.63 -6.95 0.53
C GLY A 151 8.13 -7.13 0.70
N GLN A 152 7.72 -8.39 0.82
CA GLN A 152 6.33 -8.71 1.09
C GLN A 152 5.98 -8.43 2.55
N ALA A 153 4.79 -7.90 2.76
CA ALA A 153 4.15 -7.70 4.06
C ALA A 153 2.69 -8.17 4.01
N ASP A 154 2.08 -8.34 5.16
CA ASP A 154 0.64 -8.37 5.29
C ASP A 154 0.04 -7.09 4.70
N ASP A 155 -1.11 -7.16 4.03
CA ASP A 155 -1.80 -5.96 3.59
C ASP A 155 -2.25 -5.16 4.81
N PRO A 156 -1.68 -3.97 5.07
CA PRO A 156 -2.02 -3.21 6.27
C PRO A 156 -3.35 -2.46 6.15
N PHE A 157 -3.96 -2.43 4.97
CA PHE A 157 -5.31 -1.90 4.84
C PHE A 157 -6.31 -2.90 5.42
N PHE A 158 -7.38 -2.38 5.96
CA PHE A 158 -8.49 -3.18 6.50
C PHE A 158 -9.79 -2.45 6.15
N LEU A 159 -10.71 -3.17 5.53
CA LEU A 159 -12.01 -2.63 5.15
C LEU A 159 -12.95 -3.73 4.64
N ASP A 160 -14.22 -3.44 4.67
CA ASP A 160 -15.20 -4.20 3.90
C ASP A 160 -15.42 -3.53 2.53
N LEU A 161 -14.77 -4.03 1.46
CA LEU A 161 -14.88 -3.47 0.10
C LEU A 161 -16.31 -3.42 -0.43
N ARG A 162 -17.24 -4.17 0.19
CA ARG A 162 -18.66 -4.17 -0.21
C ARG A 162 -19.38 -2.86 0.17
N VAL A 163 -18.74 -1.97 0.91
CA VAL A 163 -19.20 -0.58 1.10
C VAL A 163 -19.45 0.12 -0.25
N PHE A 164 -18.74 -0.28 -1.30
CA PHE A 164 -18.95 0.22 -2.66
C PHE A 164 -20.13 -0.45 -3.41
N ASP A 165 -20.71 -1.51 -2.86
CA ASP A 165 -22.06 -1.97 -3.22
C ASP A 165 -23.09 -1.28 -2.29
N LEU A 166 -23.51 -0.09 -2.65
CA LEU A 166 -24.37 0.77 -1.81
C LEU A 166 -25.71 0.14 -1.41
N LEU A 167 -26.09 -1.01 -1.97
CA LEU A 167 -27.28 -1.75 -1.60
C LEU A 167 -27.00 -2.89 -0.61
N TYR A 168 -25.74 -3.20 -0.36
CA TYR A 168 -25.35 -4.32 0.48
C TYR A 168 -25.67 -4.10 1.97
N GLY A 169 -25.36 -2.93 2.48
CA GLY A 169 -25.70 -2.51 3.84
C GLY A 169 -27.04 -1.77 3.90
N GLY A 170 -28.15 -2.49 3.86
CA GLY A 170 -29.50 -1.91 3.79
C GLY A 170 -29.88 -0.95 4.95
N ASP A 171 -29.06 -0.87 5.98
CA ASP A 171 -29.17 0.02 7.15
C ASP A 171 -28.01 1.03 7.25
N LEU A 172 -27.29 1.28 6.17
CA LEU A 172 -26.06 2.08 6.11
C LEU A 172 -24.89 1.46 6.91
N SER A 173 -24.89 0.15 7.08
CA SER A 173 -23.77 -0.56 7.72
C SER A 173 -23.47 -1.85 6.97
N GLU A 174 -22.18 -2.13 6.81
CA GLU A 174 -21.72 -3.39 6.21
C GLU A 174 -21.68 -4.53 7.22
N VAL A 175 -21.40 -5.75 6.76
CA VAL A 175 -21.39 -6.94 7.63
C VAL A 175 -20.14 -7.00 8.51
N GLY A 176 -19.10 -6.22 8.22
CA GLY A 176 -17.85 -6.22 8.97
C GLY A 176 -16.96 -7.41 8.63
N GLN A 177 -16.83 -7.71 7.34
CA GLN A 177 -15.89 -8.70 6.84
C GLN A 177 -14.73 -7.99 6.14
N ASP A 178 -13.59 -7.97 6.78
CA ASP A 178 -12.37 -7.47 6.15
C ASP A 178 -12.07 -8.29 4.88
N THR A 179 -12.25 -7.65 3.72
CA THR A 179 -12.15 -8.29 2.40
C THR A 179 -10.72 -8.39 1.90
N VAL A 180 -9.77 -7.74 2.54
CA VAL A 180 -8.31 -7.88 2.27
C VAL A 180 -7.62 -8.79 3.28
N ARG A 181 -8.36 -9.30 4.25
CA ARG A 181 -7.87 -10.20 5.28
C ARG A 181 -7.13 -11.41 4.71
N GLY A 182 -5.91 -11.64 5.21
CA GLY A 182 -5.08 -12.78 4.82
C GLY A 182 -4.34 -12.61 3.51
N TYR A 183 -4.59 -11.53 2.77
CA TYR A 183 -3.80 -11.14 1.61
C TYR A 183 -2.52 -10.42 2.00
N ASN A 184 -1.57 -10.39 1.09
CA ASN A 184 -0.29 -9.70 1.23
C ASN A 184 -0.16 -8.64 0.14
N VAL A 185 0.85 -7.79 0.32
CA VAL A 185 1.28 -6.77 -0.65
C VAL A 185 2.79 -6.72 -0.71
N ASN A 186 3.34 -6.24 -1.81
CA ASN A 186 4.73 -5.81 -1.85
C ASN A 186 4.86 -4.38 -1.30
N THR A 187 5.80 -4.17 -0.40
CA THR A 187 5.98 -2.91 0.31
C THR A 187 7.37 -2.34 0.12
N ILE A 188 7.44 -1.02 -0.06
CA ILE A 188 8.64 -0.23 0.19
C ILE A 188 8.42 0.68 1.39
N ALA A 189 9.40 0.82 2.25
CA ALA A 189 9.33 1.69 3.41
C ALA A 189 10.66 2.40 3.66
N VAL A 190 10.58 3.64 4.14
CA VAL A 190 11.73 4.42 4.61
C VAL A 190 11.42 5.06 5.97
N GLN A 191 12.43 5.18 6.82
CA GLN A 191 12.41 6.05 8.01
C GLN A 191 13.52 7.09 7.84
N VAL A 192 13.11 8.36 7.76
CA VAL A 192 13.96 9.49 7.32
C VAL A 192 13.98 10.57 8.39
N PRO A 193 15.15 11.18 8.72
CA PRO A 193 15.20 12.35 9.59
C PRO A 193 14.30 13.49 9.09
N MET A 194 13.52 14.10 9.98
CA MET A 194 12.64 15.23 9.62
C MET A 194 13.40 16.39 8.98
N THR A 195 14.67 16.59 9.37
CA THR A 195 15.53 17.63 8.80
C THR A 195 15.87 17.42 7.32
N GLU A 196 15.76 16.20 6.81
CA GLU A 196 15.96 15.93 5.38
C GLU A 196 14.67 16.09 4.55
N LEU A 197 13.52 16.23 5.21
CA LEU A 197 12.21 16.40 4.56
C LEU A 197 11.69 17.83 4.66
N ALA A 198 11.99 18.52 5.77
CA ALA A 198 11.50 19.86 6.03
C ALA A 198 12.19 20.92 5.14
N LEU A 199 11.43 21.93 4.71
CA LEU A 199 11.96 23.09 4.00
C LEU A 199 13.12 23.71 4.78
N LYS A 200 14.23 23.96 4.09
CA LYS A 200 15.50 24.46 4.66
C LYS A 200 16.09 23.61 5.81
N GLY A 201 15.67 22.37 5.95
CA GLY A 201 16.13 21.47 7.00
C GLY A 201 15.65 21.82 8.41
N ASP A 202 14.63 22.67 8.54
CA ASP A 202 14.12 23.13 9.84
C ASP A 202 12.64 22.71 10.04
N PRO A 203 12.39 21.52 10.63
CA PRO A 203 11.03 21.03 10.84
C PRO A 203 10.25 21.79 11.93
N LYS A 204 10.92 22.61 12.75
CA LYS A 204 10.23 23.46 13.73
C LYS A 204 9.64 24.70 13.09
N ARG A 205 10.33 25.26 12.09
CA ARG A 205 9.85 26.41 11.32
C ARG A 205 8.93 26.01 10.18
N ASN A 206 9.14 24.81 9.62
CA ASN A 206 8.47 24.32 8.42
C ASN A 206 7.96 22.89 8.68
N PRO A 207 6.95 22.71 9.55
CA PRO A 207 6.54 21.40 10.02
C PRO A 207 5.68 20.61 9.02
N VAL A 208 5.10 21.25 8.00
CA VAL A 208 4.13 20.60 7.11
C VAL A 208 4.80 20.19 5.81
N ILE A 209 4.62 18.92 5.45
CA ILE A 209 5.02 18.34 4.16
C ILE A 209 3.82 17.70 3.48
N GLY A 210 3.84 17.64 2.14
CA GLY A 210 2.95 16.83 1.32
C GLY A 210 3.68 15.58 0.84
N VAL A 211 3.03 14.42 0.88
CA VAL A 211 3.62 13.12 0.51
C VAL A 211 2.74 12.41 -0.47
N TRP A 212 3.35 11.83 -1.50
CA TRP A 212 2.67 10.91 -2.43
C TRP A 212 3.65 9.88 -2.99
N SER A 213 3.12 8.84 -3.59
CA SER A 213 3.90 7.84 -4.30
C SER A 213 3.57 7.85 -5.78
N THR A 214 4.56 7.54 -6.62
CA THR A 214 4.35 7.30 -8.04
C THR A 214 5.14 6.08 -8.49
N THR A 215 4.68 5.47 -9.58
CA THR A 215 5.44 4.46 -10.29
C THR A 215 5.63 4.91 -11.74
N ASP A 216 6.86 4.81 -12.22
CA ASP A 216 7.19 5.10 -13.61
C ASP A 216 7.56 3.83 -14.36
N ARG A 217 7.16 3.74 -15.62
CA ARG A 217 7.61 2.72 -16.57
C ARG A 217 8.33 3.32 -17.76
N GLN A 218 9.19 2.53 -18.37
CA GLN A 218 9.78 2.91 -19.67
C GLN A 218 8.67 2.91 -20.72
N ARG A 219 8.67 3.95 -21.58
CA ARG A 219 7.68 4.07 -22.67
C ARG A 219 7.78 2.93 -23.67
N VAL A 220 8.98 2.42 -23.90
CA VAL A 220 9.25 1.29 -24.79
C VAL A 220 10.19 0.33 -24.09
N THR A 221 9.75 -0.89 -23.87
CA THR A 221 10.58 -1.99 -23.39
C THR A 221 10.78 -2.97 -24.54
N VAL A 222 12.00 -3.05 -25.08
CA VAL A 222 12.36 -4.08 -26.06
C VAL A 222 12.76 -5.33 -25.28
N ARG A 223 11.91 -6.34 -25.27
CA ARG A 223 12.27 -7.67 -24.75
C ARG A 223 13.12 -8.35 -25.83
N GLY A 224 14.42 -8.52 -25.56
CA GLY A 224 15.32 -9.24 -26.44
C GLY A 224 14.87 -10.68 -26.64
N VAL A 225 14.75 -11.10 -27.90
CA VAL A 225 14.77 -12.52 -28.25
C VAL A 225 16.23 -12.95 -28.09
N SER A 226 16.48 -13.94 -27.24
CA SER A 226 17.79 -14.55 -27.06
C SER A 226 18.16 -15.29 -28.34
N ASP A 227 18.79 -14.63 -29.29
CA ASP A 227 19.66 -15.22 -30.30
C ASP A 227 20.23 -14.10 -31.20
N GLY A 228 21.41 -13.64 -30.85
CA GLY A 228 22.42 -13.19 -31.81
C GLY A 228 22.24 -11.84 -32.51
N ILE A 229 21.24 -11.02 -32.17
CA ILE A 229 21.17 -9.64 -32.68
C ILE A 229 21.66 -8.71 -31.57
N ALA A 230 22.86 -8.19 -31.74
CA ALA A 230 23.40 -7.11 -30.93
C ALA A 230 22.38 -5.96 -30.96
N ALA A 231 21.74 -5.73 -29.84
CA ALA A 231 20.85 -4.60 -29.66
C ALA A 231 21.69 -3.30 -29.70
N GLY A 232 21.78 -2.72 -30.85
CA GLY A 232 21.96 -1.28 -30.99
C GLY A 232 20.66 -0.60 -30.56
N ALA A 233 20.24 -0.83 -29.34
CA ALA A 233 19.15 -0.12 -28.71
C ALA A 233 19.69 1.23 -28.26
N GLY A 234 19.62 2.20 -29.14
CA GLY A 234 19.45 3.57 -28.70
C GLY A 234 18.21 3.56 -27.79
N ALA A 235 18.41 3.63 -26.49
CA ALA A 235 17.34 3.72 -25.52
C ALA A 235 16.47 4.90 -25.97
N LEU A 236 15.25 4.63 -26.39
CA LEU A 236 14.19 5.63 -26.44
C LEU A 236 13.91 5.97 -24.96
N SER A 237 14.77 6.82 -24.42
CA SER A 237 14.83 7.21 -23.03
C SER A 237 13.63 8.06 -22.69
N GLY A 238 12.57 7.44 -22.21
CA GLY A 238 11.41 8.13 -21.68
C GLY A 238 10.75 7.28 -20.61
N TRP A 239 10.75 7.78 -19.40
CA TRP A 239 9.94 7.25 -18.31
C TRP A 239 8.57 7.94 -18.34
N THR A 240 7.52 7.21 -18.02
CA THR A 240 6.17 7.73 -17.92
C THR A 240 5.58 7.26 -16.60
N GLN A 241 5.04 8.21 -15.84
CA GLN A 241 4.27 7.91 -14.65
C GLN A 241 3.01 7.14 -15.05
N VAL A 242 2.76 6.03 -14.37
CA VAL A 242 1.63 5.12 -14.64
C VAL A 242 0.76 4.87 -13.41
N SER A 243 1.23 5.26 -12.23
CA SER A 243 0.46 5.19 -10.99
C SER A 243 0.83 6.36 -10.10
N ARG A 244 -0.15 6.87 -9.35
CA ARG A 244 -0.02 7.94 -8.36
C ARG A 244 -1.02 7.73 -7.24
N LEU A 245 -0.57 7.91 -6.01
CA LEU A 245 -1.43 7.91 -4.83
C LEU A 245 -0.87 8.86 -3.77
N GLY A 246 -1.73 9.68 -3.19
CA GLY A 246 -1.47 10.51 -2.02
C GLY A 246 -2.45 10.15 -0.90
N ASN A 247 -3.64 10.76 -0.90
CA ASN A 247 -4.69 10.39 0.05
C ASN A 247 -5.24 8.99 -0.24
N PRO A 248 -5.62 8.22 0.80
CA PRO A 248 -6.29 6.95 0.61
C PRO A 248 -7.61 7.14 -0.16
N LEU A 249 -8.06 6.11 -0.85
CA LEU A 249 -9.36 6.03 -1.53
C LEU A 249 -9.67 7.17 -2.54
N VAL A 250 -8.71 8.06 -2.84
CA VAL A 250 -8.94 9.17 -3.79
C VAL A 250 -9.41 8.67 -5.17
N ASN A 251 -8.90 7.53 -5.61
CA ASN A 251 -9.30 6.89 -6.87
C ASN A 251 -10.69 6.23 -6.80
N GLU A 252 -11.24 6.02 -5.61
CA GLU A 252 -12.52 5.36 -5.37
C GLU A 252 -13.64 6.36 -5.10
N VAL A 253 -13.37 7.41 -4.34
CA VAL A 253 -14.41 8.34 -3.86
C VAL A 253 -14.38 9.72 -4.53
N VAL A 254 -13.27 10.12 -5.17
CA VAL A 254 -13.10 11.42 -5.81
C VAL A 254 -12.98 11.30 -7.32
N VAL A 255 -12.05 10.48 -7.82
CA VAL A 255 -11.74 10.39 -9.25
C VAL A 255 -12.75 9.51 -9.97
N PRO A 256 -13.45 10.03 -11.01
CA PRO A 256 -14.34 9.20 -11.82
C PRO A 256 -13.61 8.03 -12.48
N ALA A 257 -14.24 6.86 -12.53
CA ALA A 257 -13.62 5.62 -13.01
C ALA A 257 -12.96 5.76 -14.40
N GLY A 258 -13.58 6.49 -15.33
CA GLY A 258 -13.03 6.72 -16.66
C GLY A 258 -11.84 7.69 -16.72
N LEU A 259 -11.49 8.34 -15.60
CA LEU A 259 -10.37 9.30 -15.51
C LEU A 259 -9.21 8.78 -14.64
N LYS A 260 -9.31 7.60 -14.05
CA LYS A 260 -8.29 7.04 -13.14
C LYS A 260 -6.90 6.97 -13.81
N ASP A 261 -6.81 6.45 -15.02
CA ASP A 261 -5.52 6.36 -15.74
C ASP A 261 -4.94 7.76 -16.03
N ALA A 262 -5.79 8.71 -16.40
CA ALA A 262 -5.36 10.08 -16.66
C ALA A 262 -4.89 10.79 -15.38
N PHE A 263 -5.57 10.58 -14.26
CA PHE A 263 -5.16 11.07 -12.94
C PHE A 263 -3.84 10.43 -12.52
N ASN A 264 -3.72 9.11 -12.59
CA ASN A 264 -2.52 8.37 -12.25
C ASN A 264 -1.29 8.78 -13.08
N ALA A 265 -1.49 9.22 -14.32
CA ALA A 265 -0.44 9.73 -15.20
C ALA A 265 -0.13 11.24 -14.99
N SER A 266 -0.92 11.95 -14.20
CA SER A 266 -0.79 13.41 -14.00
C SER A 266 -0.02 13.75 -12.72
N PRO A 267 0.91 14.73 -12.74
CA PRO A 267 1.59 15.19 -11.53
C PRO A 267 0.67 16.12 -10.70
N PRO A 268 0.85 16.20 -9.36
CA PRO A 268 0.02 17.02 -8.45
C PRO A 268 -0.11 18.49 -8.87
N VAL A 269 0.93 19.06 -9.44
CA VAL A 269 0.94 20.47 -9.90
C VAL A 269 -0.16 20.79 -10.92
N LYS A 270 -0.79 19.78 -11.53
CA LYS A 270 -1.89 19.92 -12.49
C LYS A 270 -3.29 19.83 -11.87
N ASP A 271 -3.40 19.44 -10.61
CA ASP A 271 -4.69 19.15 -9.97
C ASP A 271 -5.56 20.41 -9.87
N ALA A 272 -4.99 21.55 -9.49
CA ALA A 272 -5.72 22.82 -9.42
C ALA A 272 -6.30 23.27 -10.78
N ASP A 273 -5.67 22.88 -11.87
CA ASP A 273 -6.11 23.21 -13.24
C ASP A 273 -7.14 22.19 -13.77
N ASN A 274 -7.28 21.04 -13.12
CA ASN A 274 -8.23 19.98 -13.49
C ASN A 274 -9.61 20.22 -12.87
N GLN A 275 -10.43 21.00 -13.56
CA GLN A 275 -11.78 21.35 -13.07
C GLN A 275 -12.67 20.14 -12.80
N THR A 276 -12.46 19.02 -13.47
CA THR A 276 -13.24 17.80 -13.21
C THR A 276 -12.92 17.24 -11.82
N ILE A 277 -11.65 17.17 -11.45
CA ILE A 277 -11.23 16.72 -10.11
C ILE A 277 -11.70 17.72 -9.05
N VAL A 278 -11.45 19.03 -9.25
CA VAL A 278 -11.91 20.07 -8.32
C VAL A 278 -13.43 20.00 -8.12
N ASN A 279 -14.20 19.82 -9.19
CA ASN A 279 -15.65 19.70 -9.10
C ASN A 279 -16.08 18.43 -8.34
N ARG A 280 -15.36 17.32 -8.43
CA ARG A 280 -15.68 16.10 -7.68
C ARG A 280 -15.36 16.23 -6.19
N VAL A 281 -14.33 16.98 -5.84
CA VAL A 281 -14.06 17.34 -4.45
C VAL A 281 -15.13 18.27 -3.88
N THR A 282 -15.52 19.32 -4.63
CA THR A 282 -16.51 20.31 -4.16
C THR A 282 -17.96 19.81 -4.22
N ASN A 283 -18.24 18.81 -5.05
CA ASN A 283 -19.55 18.19 -5.22
C ASN A 283 -19.39 16.67 -5.30
N PRO A 284 -19.09 15.98 -4.18
CA PRO A 284 -18.84 14.55 -4.17
C PRO A 284 -20.08 13.75 -4.56
N GLU A 285 -19.86 12.62 -5.23
CA GLU A 285 -20.95 11.76 -5.71
C GLU A 285 -21.57 10.92 -4.59
N VAL A 286 -20.72 10.39 -3.69
CA VAL A 286 -21.14 9.44 -2.64
C VAL A 286 -22.31 9.97 -1.79
N PRO A 287 -22.30 11.20 -1.25
CA PRO A 287 -23.43 11.72 -0.49
C PRO A 287 -24.74 11.80 -1.28
N GLN A 288 -24.66 12.10 -2.57
CA GLN A 288 -25.84 12.16 -3.44
C GLN A 288 -26.45 10.76 -3.66
N LEU A 289 -25.62 9.75 -3.81
CA LEU A 289 -26.04 8.36 -3.92
C LEU A 289 -26.66 7.88 -2.60
N ILE A 290 -26.02 8.15 -1.48
CA ILE A 290 -26.54 7.82 -0.14
C ILE A 290 -27.90 8.51 0.09
N GLN A 291 -28.05 9.77 -0.29
CA GLN A 291 -29.34 10.45 -0.22
C GLN A 291 -30.40 9.78 -1.09
N ALA A 292 -30.05 9.43 -2.33
CA ALA A 292 -31.00 8.81 -3.25
C ALA A 292 -31.46 7.41 -2.82
N ILE A 293 -30.58 6.63 -2.20
CA ILE A 293 -30.82 5.24 -1.82
C ILE A 293 -31.44 5.14 -0.42
N TYR A 294 -30.89 5.88 0.55
CA TYR A 294 -31.24 5.75 1.96
C TYR A 294 -32.02 6.93 2.52
N GLY A 295 -32.14 8.04 1.77
CA GLY A 295 -32.83 9.23 2.23
C GLY A 295 -32.07 10.06 3.28
N LEU A 296 -30.78 9.77 3.52
CA LEU A 296 -29.94 10.60 4.37
C LEU A 296 -29.59 11.88 3.59
N PRO A 297 -29.94 13.09 4.10
CA PRO A 297 -29.72 14.31 3.35
C PRO A 297 -28.24 14.57 3.10
N ALA A 298 -27.85 14.73 1.83
CA ALA A 298 -26.49 15.10 1.46
C ALA A 298 -26.11 16.47 2.03
N PRO A 299 -24.84 16.65 2.46
CA PRO A 299 -24.35 17.94 2.93
C PRO A 299 -24.41 19.02 1.85
N ALA A 300 -24.51 20.29 2.28
CA ALA A 300 -24.53 21.43 1.38
C ALA A 300 -23.21 21.56 0.58
N THR A 301 -23.34 21.94 -0.68
CA THR A 301 -22.20 22.20 -1.60
C THR A 301 -22.09 23.70 -1.89
N PRO A 302 -20.91 24.24 -2.26
CA PRO A 302 -19.65 23.52 -2.48
C PRO A 302 -18.98 23.06 -1.17
N ARG A 303 -18.34 21.89 -1.20
CA ARG A 303 -17.66 21.25 -0.06
C ARG A 303 -16.24 21.80 0.14
N ASN A 304 -16.14 22.97 0.74
CA ASN A 304 -14.84 23.61 1.04
C ASN A 304 -14.02 22.85 2.11
N ASP A 305 -14.68 22.12 2.97
CA ASP A 305 -14.06 21.23 3.94
C ASP A 305 -13.31 20.07 3.25
N LEU A 306 -13.87 19.48 2.21
CA LEU A 306 -13.20 18.45 1.41
C LEU A 306 -12.05 19.03 0.57
N VAL A 307 -12.14 20.28 0.11
CA VAL A 307 -11.01 20.99 -0.51
C VAL A 307 -9.84 21.07 0.48
N GLN A 308 -10.11 21.33 1.76
CA GLN A 308 -9.07 21.35 2.78
C GLN A 308 -8.49 19.95 3.03
N ILE A 309 -9.28 18.90 3.03
CA ILE A 309 -8.80 17.54 3.24
C ILE A 309 -7.93 17.07 2.06
N PHE A 310 -8.47 17.15 0.85
CA PHE A 310 -7.83 16.56 -0.33
C PHE A 310 -6.83 17.47 -1.05
N LEU A 311 -6.99 18.80 -1.00
CA LEU A 311 -6.25 19.70 -1.90
C LEU A 311 -5.35 20.73 -1.21
N THR A 312 -5.73 21.27 -0.04
CA THR A 312 -5.00 22.42 0.53
C THR A 312 -4.38 22.18 1.90
N GLY A 313 -4.84 21.20 2.63
CA GLY A 313 -4.58 21.00 4.05
C GLY A 313 -5.58 21.76 4.92
N ILE A 314 -6.04 21.10 5.98
CA ILE A 314 -6.93 21.68 7.00
C ILE A 314 -6.18 22.79 7.73
N THR A 315 -6.92 23.82 8.14
CA THR A 315 -6.40 24.92 8.93
C THR A 315 -7.37 25.30 10.05
N THR A 316 -6.81 25.64 11.22
CA THR A 316 -7.55 26.17 12.36
C THR A 316 -7.68 27.70 12.31
N ASN A 317 -7.25 28.35 11.25
CA ASN A 317 -7.39 29.79 11.09
C ASN A 317 -8.87 30.20 11.26
N PRO A 318 -9.19 31.19 12.14
CA PRO A 318 -10.58 31.61 12.39
C PRO A 318 -11.36 32.03 11.15
N ALA A 319 -10.69 32.48 10.09
CA ALA A 319 -11.32 32.85 8.81
C ALA A 319 -11.80 31.62 8.01
N ALA A 320 -11.30 30.42 8.31
CA ALA A 320 -11.69 29.16 7.69
C ALA A 320 -12.49 28.27 8.65
N ALA A 321 -13.05 28.86 9.71
CA ALA A 321 -13.65 28.24 10.89
C ALA A 321 -14.46 26.95 10.63
N GLY A 322 -13.74 25.86 10.39
CA GLY A 322 -14.24 24.50 10.59
C GLY A 322 -14.02 24.09 12.04
N PRO A 323 -14.81 23.14 12.55
CA PRO A 323 -14.65 22.61 13.91
C PRO A 323 -13.44 21.70 14.07
N ILE A 324 -12.76 21.33 12.99
CA ILE A 324 -11.60 20.43 12.99
C ILE A 324 -10.34 21.26 13.20
N LYS A 325 -9.56 20.92 14.23
CA LYS A 325 -8.40 21.68 14.69
C LYS A 325 -7.06 21.05 14.25
N ALA A 326 -6.98 20.58 13.01
CA ALA A 326 -5.70 20.15 12.44
C ALA A 326 -5.12 21.26 11.56
N ASP A 327 -3.81 21.52 11.69
CA ASP A 327 -3.09 22.51 10.89
C ASP A 327 -2.18 21.78 9.89
N LEU A 328 -2.67 21.61 8.66
CA LEU A 328 -2.02 20.83 7.60
C LEU A 328 -1.72 21.65 6.34
N ASN A 329 -2.02 22.95 6.36
CA ASN A 329 -1.77 23.83 5.24
C ASN A 329 -0.35 24.39 5.31
N SER A 330 0.53 23.97 4.38
CA SER A 330 1.93 24.41 4.35
C SER A 330 2.10 25.92 4.15
N GLN A 331 1.20 26.56 3.37
CA GLN A 331 1.23 28.01 3.15
C GLN A 331 1.09 28.81 4.45
N LEU A 332 0.34 28.29 5.40
CA LEU A 332 0.07 28.96 6.67
C LEU A 332 0.99 28.50 7.80
N MET A 333 1.44 27.26 7.75
CA MET A 333 2.20 26.63 8.83
C MET A 333 3.72 26.73 8.65
N ASN A 334 4.20 26.73 7.40
CA ASN A 334 5.62 26.79 7.11
C ASN A 334 6.07 28.24 6.98
N ALA A 335 6.97 28.68 7.84
CA ALA A 335 7.41 30.08 7.92
C ALA A 335 8.19 30.55 6.68
N ASP A 336 8.75 29.63 5.92
CA ASP A 336 9.63 29.94 4.79
C ASP A 336 8.97 29.68 3.41
N VAL A 337 7.71 29.26 3.39
CA VAL A 337 6.93 29.07 2.15
C VAL A 337 6.60 30.41 1.51
N LYS A 338 6.69 30.49 0.18
CA LYS A 338 6.24 31.63 -0.60
C LYS A 338 4.76 31.47 -0.91
N ALA A 339 3.93 32.26 -0.26
CA ALA A 339 2.48 32.15 -0.36
C ALA A 339 1.92 32.26 -1.80
N ASP A 340 2.60 32.98 -2.68
CA ASP A 340 2.24 33.14 -4.10
C ASP A 340 2.57 31.92 -4.96
N GLN A 341 3.38 30.99 -4.45
CA GLN A 341 3.74 29.74 -5.13
C GLN A 341 2.88 28.55 -4.71
N PHE A 342 2.11 28.68 -3.62
CA PHE A 342 1.26 27.61 -3.14
C PHE A 342 0.21 27.18 -4.19
N ARG A 343 0.10 25.86 -4.40
CA ARG A 343 -0.87 25.26 -5.32
C ARG A 343 -1.71 24.18 -4.63
N PRO A 344 -3.06 24.30 -4.68
CA PRO A 344 -3.92 23.19 -4.30
C PRO A 344 -3.59 21.92 -5.10
N SER A 345 -3.42 20.81 -4.42
CA SER A 345 -2.99 19.56 -5.04
C SER A 345 -3.33 18.36 -4.16
N GLU A 346 -3.66 17.25 -4.78
CA GLU A 346 -3.91 16.00 -4.09
C GLU A 346 -2.59 15.41 -3.61
N MET A 347 -2.43 15.29 -2.31
CA MET A 347 -1.32 14.64 -1.61
C MET A 347 -1.68 14.42 -0.14
N LEU A 348 -1.07 13.42 0.48
CA LEU A 348 -1.19 13.15 1.91
C LEU A 348 -0.35 14.16 2.69
N ARG A 349 -0.98 15.05 3.46
CA ARG A 349 -0.27 16.07 4.22
C ARG A 349 0.06 15.61 5.63
N LEU A 350 1.29 15.89 6.06
CA LEU A 350 1.78 15.55 7.39
C LEU A 350 2.36 16.79 8.08
N ASN A 351 1.81 17.14 9.22
CA ASN A 351 2.41 18.08 10.15
C ASN A 351 3.33 17.33 11.14
N MET A 352 4.62 17.37 10.88
CA MET A 352 5.66 16.73 11.69
C MET A 352 5.80 17.32 13.10
N GLY A 353 5.23 18.50 13.35
CA GLY A 353 5.25 19.17 14.65
C GLY A 353 4.22 18.62 15.64
N VAL A 354 3.28 17.79 15.22
CA VAL A 354 2.31 17.15 16.10
C VAL A 354 2.97 15.97 16.81
N PRO A 355 2.99 15.95 18.16
CA PRO A 355 3.61 14.87 18.91
C PRO A 355 2.93 13.51 18.69
N VAL A 356 3.71 12.43 18.80
CA VAL A 356 3.20 11.06 18.71
C VAL A 356 2.15 10.82 19.81
N SER A 357 0.99 10.31 19.41
CA SER A 357 -0.10 9.96 20.31
C SER A 357 0.25 8.68 21.10
N ALA A 358 0.10 8.75 22.43
CA ALA A 358 0.28 7.59 23.30
C ALA A 358 -0.89 6.59 23.19
N SER A 359 -2.04 7.04 22.71
CA SER A 359 -3.26 6.26 22.53
C SER A 359 -3.90 6.60 21.18
N PRO A 360 -3.41 6.04 20.08
CA PRO A 360 -3.95 6.30 18.76
C PRO A 360 -5.46 6.00 18.67
N ASN A 361 -6.22 6.94 18.13
CA ASN A 361 -7.64 6.74 17.83
C ASN A 361 -7.79 6.39 16.36
N ARG A 362 -8.52 5.31 16.05
CA ARG A 362 -8.73 4.84 14.68
C ARG A 362 -9.39 5.88 13.77
N LEU A 363 -10.25 6.74 14.34
CA LEU A 363 -10.90 7.83 13.60
C LEU A 363 -10.03 9.09 13.47
N GLY A 364 -8.74 9.01 13.78
CA GLY A 364 -7.77 10.08 13.59
C GLY A 364 -8.25 11.42 14.15
N VAL A 365 -8.10 12.50 13.36
CA VAL A 365 -8.50 13.86 13.74
C VAL A 365 -9.98 13.96 14.07
N LEU A 366 -10.83 13.22 13.39
CA LEU A 366 -12.26 13.17 13.68
C LEU A 366 -12.55 12.59 15.06
N GLY A 367 -11.74 11.64 15.51
CA GLY A 367 -11.77 11.06 16.87
C GLY A 367 -11.01 11.88 17.91
N GLY A 368 -10.51 13.07 17.57
CA GLY A 368 -9.75 13.95 18.46
C GLY A 368 -8.26 13.66 18.57
N ASP A 369 -7.74 12.75 17.77
CA ASP A 369 -6.30 12.42 17.69
C ASP A 369 -5.65 13.17 16.53
N LEU A 370 -5.01 14.30 16.82
CA LEU A 370 -4.42 15.20 15.83
C LEU A 370 -3.26 14.58 15.04
N GLN A 371 -2.73 13.44 15.45
CA GLN A 371 -1.67 12.73 14.74
C GLN A 371 -2.22 11.69 13.73
N GLY A 372 -3.51 11.39 13.74
CA GLY A 372 -4.13 10.48 12.79
C GLY A 372 -4.63 11.17 11.52
N PHE A 373 -5.07 10.39 10.56
CA PHE A 373 -5.59 10.88 9.28
C PHE A 373 -6.66 11.98 9.49
N PRO A 374 -6.62 13.07 8.71
CA PRO A 374 -5.78 13.37 7.54
C PRO A 374 -4.41 14.01 7.87
N ASN A 375 -3.95 14.02 9.14
CA ASN A 375 -2.58 14.38 9.47
C ASN A 375 -1.64 13.19 9.19
N GLY A 376 -1.20 13.06 7.96
CA GLY A 376 -0.59 11.84 7.48
C GLY A 376 -1.59 10.67 7.52
N ARG A 377 -1.08 9.46 7.50
CA ARG A 377 -1.84 8.22 7.65
C ARG A 377 -0.98 7.21 8.38
N ARG A 378 -1.44 6.77 9.56
CA ARG A 378 -0.82 5.64 10.28
C ARG A 378 -1.44 4.32 9.80
N LEU A 379 -0.77 3.23 10.06
CA LEU A 379 -1.29 1.89 9.73
C LEU A 379 -2.61 1.56 10.46
N THR A 380 -2.83 2.21 11.62
CA THR A 380 -4.02 2.00 12.47
C THR A 380 -5.18 2.94 12.18
N ASP A 381 -5.03 3.88 11.25
CA ASP A 381 -6.09 4.82 10.91
C ASP A 381 -7.13 4.15 10.01
N ASP A 382 -8.36 4.16 10.44
CA ASP A 382 -9.53 3.62 9.73
C ASP A 382 -10.02 4.65 8.72
N VAL A 383 -9.28 4.70 7.60
CA VAL A 383 -9.49 5.76 6.62
C VAL A 383 -10.81 5.64 5.87
N LEU A 384 -11.35 4.42 5.73
CA LEU A 384 -12.67 4.24 5.11
C LEU A 384 -13.76 4.91 5.94
N ASP A 385 -13.80 4.60 7.25
CA ASP A 385 -14.77 5.21 8.16
C ASP A 385 -14.60 6.73 8.24
N ILE A 386 -13.35 7.22 8.32
CA ILE A 386 -13.07 8.65 8.37
C ILE A 386 -13.56 9.36 7.10
N GLU A 387 -13.28 8.80 5.92
CA GLU A 387 -13.68 9.42 4.66
C GLU A 387 -15.18 9.38 4.41
N LEU A 388 -15.85 8.28 4.72
CA LEU A 388 -17.31 8.22 4.67
C LEU A 388 -17.95 9.27 5.58
N GLN A 389 -17.46 9.40 6.82
CA GLN A 389 -17.91 10.45 7.74
C GLN A 389 -17.64 11.86 7.19
N ALA A 390 -16.45 12.09 6.64
CA ALA A 390 -16.09 13.39 6.05
C ALA A 390 -16.99 13.71 4.85
N LEU A 391 -17.19 12.76 3.94
CA LEU A 391 -18.07 12.92 2.78
C LEU A 391 -19.50 13.27 3.20
N GLU A 392 -20.04 12.66 4.24
CA GLU A 392 -21.37 12.92 4.77
C GLU A 392 -21.45 14.12 5.73
N GLY A 393 -20.42 14.97 5.79
CA GLY A 393 -20.46 16.28 6.44
C GLY A 393 -19.90 16.34 7.85
N ALA A 394 -19.28 15.26 8.36
CA ALA A 394 -18.61 15.31 9.66
C ALA A 394 -17.50 16.38 9.68
N ALA A 395 -16.81 16.59 8.56
CA ALA A 395 -15.80 17.64 8.44
C ALA A 395 -16.38 19.06 8.49
N GLN A 396 -17.61 19.27 7.98
CA GLN A 396 -18.31 20.57 8.07
C GLN A 396 -18.79 20.88 9.49
N THR A 397 -19.27 19.85 10.19
CA THR A 397 -19.95 20.02 11.49
C THR A 397 -19.05 19.74 12.70
N GLY A 398 -17.95 19.01 12.51
CA GLY A 398 -17.11 18.46 13.57
C GLY A 398 -17.77 17.39 14.41
N LYS A 399 -18.84 16.80 13.89
CA LYS A 399 -19.61 15.77 14.58
C LYS A 399 -19.76 14.54 13.72
N ILE A 400 -19.67 13.38 14.34
CA ILE A 400 -19.97 12.09 13.73
C ILE A 400 -21.40 12.12 13.16
N VAL A 401 -21.56 11.68 11.93
CA VAL A 401 -22.85 11.43 11.31
C VAL A 401 -23.40 10.13 11.88
N ALA A 402 -24.44 10.23 12.71
CA ALA A 402 -24.91 9.10 13.51
C ALA A 402 -25.37 7.89 12.67
N ALA A 403 -25.92 8.13 11.50
CA ALA A 403 -26.36 7.07 10.57
C ALA A 403 -25.18 6.22 10.05
N LEU A 404 -23.97 6.78 10.01
CA LEU A 404 -22.74 6.11 9.56
C LEU A 404 -21.80 5.77 10.72
N ALA A 405 -22.26 5.83 11.98
CA ALA A 405 -21.39 5.61 13.14
C ALA A 405 -20.90 4.17 13.26
N ALA A 406 -21.58 3.22 12.63
CA ALA A 406 -21.15 1.81 12.59
C ALA A 406 -20.02 1.58 11.57
N GLY A 407 -19.80 2.51 10.64
CA GLY A 407 -18.86 2.36 9.53
C GLY A 407 -19.11 1.06 8.75
N ASP A 408 -18.05 0.49 8.21
CA ASP A 408 -18.07 -0.82 7.59
C ASP A 408 -17.92 -1.98 8.58
N LYS A 409 -17.82 -1.68 9.91
CA LYS A 409 -17.59 -2.61 11.02
C LYS A 409 -16.26 -3.36 10.96
N VAL A 410 -15.28 -2.86 10.24
CA VAL A 410 -13.91 -3.36 10.21
C VAL A 410 -12.99 -2.30 10.82
N ASP A 411 -12.79 -2.38 12.13
CA ASP A 411 -12.11 -1.34 12.91
C ASP A 411 -10.58 -1.50 12.98
N LYS A 412 -10.02 -2.60 12.46
CA LYS A 412 -8.60 -2.92 12.58
C LYS A 412 -8.17 -4.02 11.62
N ASN A 413 -6.87 -4.03 11.31
CA ASN A 413 -6.21 -5.10 10.56
C ASN A 413 -6.31 -6.46 11.27
N ASP A 414 -6.30 -7.55 10.52
CA ASP A 414 -6.35 -8.92 11.02
C ASP A 414 -5.04 -9.36 11.72
N ASN A 415 -3.90 -8.76 11.35
CA ASN A 415 -2.61 -8.99 11.99
C ASN A 415 -2.15 -7.76 12.79
N ALA A 416 -1.47 -8.02 13.91
CA ALA A 416 -0.94 -6.95 14.75
C ALA A 416 0.27 -6.28 14.10
N PHE A 417 0.27 -4.95 14.08
CA PHE A 417 1.39 -4.15 13.62
C PHE A 417 2.59 -4.20 14.57
N GLY A 418 3.79 -4.02 14.02
CA GLY A 418 5.01 -3.92 14.79
C GLY A 418 5.15 -2.57 15.52
N THR A 419 5.97 -2.54 16.58
CA THR A 419 6.25 -1.32 17.36
C THR A 419 7.51 -0.58 16.92
N SER A 420 8.22 -1.11 15.92
CA SER A 420 9.43 -0.53 15.34
C SER A 420 9.42 -0.68 13.83
N PHE A 421 10.24 0.13 13.15
CA PHE A 421 10.36 0.10 11.69
C PHE A 421 10.58 -1.33 11.15
N PRO A 422 9.85 -1.75 10.11
CA PRO A 422 8.94 -0.99 9.24
C PRO A 422 7.48 -0.91 9.74
N TYR A 423 7.18 -1.32 10.95
CA TYR A 423 5.90 -1.37 11.67
C TYR A 423 4.86 -2.35 11.08
N LEU A 424 5.03 -2.78 9.86
CA LEU A 424 4.13 -3.71 9.16
C LEU A 424 4.10 -5.08 9.83
N ALA A 425 2.96 -5.74 9.76
CA ALA A 425 2.84 -7.13 10.13
C ALA A 425 3.60 -8.04 9.15
N LEU A 426 3.96 -9.25 9.59
CA LEU A 426 4.57 -10.24 8.71
C LEU A 426 3.57 -10.74 7.69
N PRO A 427 4.00 -11.02 6.46
CA PRO A 427 3.09 -11.53 5.45
C PRO A 427 2.42 -12.84 5.88
N ASN A 428 1.18 -13.02 5.48
CA ASN A 428 0.42 -14.24 5.65
C ASN A 428 1.09 -15.41 4.93
N GLY A 429 0.97 -16.60 5.47
CA GLY A 429 1.53 -17.84 4.88
C GLY A 429 0.51 -18.97 4.77
N VAL A 430 -0.79 -18.63 4.92
CA VAL A 430 -1.92 -19.56 4.84
C VAL A 430 -2.88 -19.04 3.78
N ALA A 431 -3.37 -19.92 2.90
CA ALA A 431 -4.30 -19.55 1.83
C ALA A 431 -5.57 -18.86 2.40
N VAL A 432 -5.99 -17.77 1.76
CA VAL A 432 -7.08 -16.90 2.23
C VAL A 432 -8.39 -17.65 2.43
N ASN A 433 -8.71 -18.59 1.54
CA ASN A 433 -9.95 -19.36 1.58
C ASN A 433 -10.00 -20.42 2.71
N THR A 434 -8.89 -20.69 3.41
CA THR A 434 -8.86 -21.65 4.53
C THR A 434 -9.19 -20.99 5.88
N ALA A 435 -9.19 -19.69 5.97
CA ALA A 435 -9.47 -18.95 7.20
C ALA A 435 -10.91 -19.12 7.73
N GLY A 436 -11.85 -19.61 6.90
CA GLY A 436 -13.24 -19.93 7.29
C GLY A 436 -13.50 -21.40 7.56
N SER A 437 -12.61 -22.32 7.23
CA SER A 437 -12.76 -23.74 7.52
C SER A 437 -12.12 -24.05 8.87
N GLY A 438 -12.89 -24.52 9.86
CA GLY A 438 -12.42 -24.87 11.20
C GLY A 438 -11.27 -25.91 11.29
N PHE A 439 -10.52 -26.07 10.21
CA PHE A 439 -9.31 -26.88 10.12
C PHE A 439 -8.07 -26.17 10.73
N ALA A 440 -8.05 -24.84 10.79
CA ALA A 440 -6.89 -24.09 11.27
C ALA A 440 -6.67 -24.20 12.79
N THR A 441 -7.67 -24.56 13.57
CA THR A 441 -7.58 -24.62 15.04
C THR A 441 -7.07 -25.94 15.61
N LYS A 442 -6.82 -26.97 14.79
CA LYS A 442 -6.34 -28.29 15.29
C LYS A 442 -4.89 -28.64 14.95
N VAL A 443 -4.15 -27.77 14.28
CA VAL A 443 -2.75 -28.05 13.89
C VAL A 443 -1.72 -27.55 14.92
N SER A 444 -2.13 -26.83 15.97
CA SER A 444 -1.16 -26.11 16.82
C SER A 444 -0.56 -26.86 18.00
N SER A 445 -0.95 -28.09 18.31
CA SER A 445 -0.34 -28.74 19.52
C SER A 445 -0.04 -30.24 19.51
N ASN A 446 -0.38 -31.02 18.46
CA ASN A 446 -0.16 -32.48 18.54
C ASN A 446 0.42 -33.17 17.29
N MET A 447 1.04 -32.48 16.35
CA MET A 447 1.66 -33.08 15.16
C MET A 447 3.20 -33.22 15.21
N MET A 448 3.78 -33.41 16.41
CA MET A 448 5.20 -33.83 16.49
C MET A 448 5.40 -35.32 16.69
N VAL A 449 4.33 -36.12 16.71
CA VAL A 449 4.47 -37.58 16.78
C VAL A 449 3.46 -38.20 15.82
N GLY A 450 3.87 -38.42 14.55
CA GLY A 450 3.03 -39.15 13.60
C GLY A 450 3.26 -38.91 12.10
N ALA A 451 4.30 -38.21 11.69
CA ALA A 451 4.53 -37.87 10.28
C ALA A 451 5.00 -39.07 9.40
N GLY A 452 5.04 -40.29 9.94
CA GLY A 452 5.44 -41.49 9.19
C GLY A 452 4.33 -42.33 8.56
N GLY A 453 3.05 -42.09 8.94
CA GLY A 453 1.99 -43.05 8.62
C GLY A 453 0.95 -42.63 7.56
N VAL A 454 0.79 -41.37 7.26
CA VAL A 454 -0.34 -40.89 6.43
C VAL A 454 0.05 -40.64 4.97
N ALA A 455 1.31 -40.44 4.65
CA ALA A 455 1.77 -40.26 3.25
C ALA A 455 1.66 -41.54 2.39
N ALA A 456 1.61 -42.73 3.02
CA ALA A 456 1.52 -43.98 2.29
C ALA A 456 0.07 -44.36 1.85
N ALA A 457 -0.97 -43.88 2.57
CA ALA A 457 -2.35 -44.22 2.28
C ALA A 457 -2.98 -43.34 1.19
N GLY A 458 -2.57 -42.07 1.06
CA GLY A 458 -3.08 -41.18 0.01
C GLY A 458 -2.55 -41.51 -1.40
N GLY A 459 -1.27 -41.88 -1.49
CA GLY A 459 -0.63 -42.28 -2.76
C GLY A 459 -1.19 -43.55 -3.37
N ALA A 460 -1.50 -44.55 -2.53
CA ALA A 460 -2.04 -45.80 -2.97
C ALA A 460 -3.48 -45.71 -3.52
N ALA A 461 -4.32 -44.84 -2.93
CA ALA A 461 -5.67 -44.60 -3.38
C ALA A 461 -5.71 -43.87 -4.73
N PHE A 462 -4.80 -42.95 -4.98
CA PHE A 462 -4.73 -42.18 -6.22
C PHE A 462 -4.23 -43.06 -7.39
N LEU A 463 -3.23 -43.91 -7.16
CA LEU A 463 -2.68 -44.83 -8.13
C LEU A 463 -3.70 -45.94 -8.45
N ALA A 464 -4.46 -46.44 -7.47
CA ALA A 464 -5.51 -47.46 -7.68
C ALA A 464 -6.70 -46.88 -8.48
N PHE A 465 -7.05 -45.61 -8.26
CA PHE A 465 -8.12 -44.96 -9.02
C PHE A 465 -7.70 -44.68 -10.47
N TRP A 466 -6.42 -44.28 -10.68
CA TRP A 466 -5.87 -44.05 -12.02
C TRP A 466 -5.73 -45.37 -12.82
N TRP A 467 -5.30 -46.47 -12.17
CA TRP A 467 -5.16 -47.78 -12.77
C TRP A 467 -6.50 -48.40 -13.18
N ARG A 468 -7.56 -48.27 -12.33
CA ARG A 468 -8.93 -48.72 -12.67
C ARG A 468 -9.52 -47.96 -13.86
N ARG A 469 -9.20 -46.68 -14.02
CA ARG A 469 -9.67 -45.85 -15.13
C ARG A 469 -9.01 -46.27 -16.46
N LYS A 470 -7.73 -46.61 -16.42
CA LYS A 470 -6.97 -47.04 -17.61
C LYS A 470 -7.40 -48.44 -18.11
N TYR A 471 -7.69 -49.37 -17.22
CA TYR A 471 -8.15 -50.68 -17.58
C TYR A 471 -9.62 -50.73 -18.08
N ARG A 472 -10.52 -49.88 -17.59
CA ARG A 472 -11.90 -49.77 -18.10
C ARG A 472 -11.97 -49.26 -19.54
N LEU A 473 -11.01 -48.44 -19.96
CA LEU A 473 -10.94 -47.93 -21.34
C LEU A 473 -10.40 -48.96 -22.33
N THR A 474 -9.57 -49.90 -21.87
CA THR A 474 -9.01 -50.97 -22.75
C THR A 474 -10.00 -52.11 -23.02
N VAL A 475 -10.85 -52.42 -22.04
CA VAL A 475 -11.88 -53.48 -22.22
C VAL A 475 -13.02 -53.05 -23.15
N LYS A 476 -13.33 -51.76 -23.23
CA LYS A 476 -14.34 -51.25 -24.18
C LYS A 476 -13.89 -51.19 -25.65
N LYS A 477 -12.58 -51.30 -25.91
CA LYS A 477 -12.03 -51.29 -27.29
C LYS A 477 -11.95 -52.71 -27.93
N SER A 478 -12.06 -53.78 -27.14
CA SER A 478 -11.97 -55.16 -27.67
C SER A 478 -13.33 -55.83 -27.99
N SER A 479 -14.45 -55.14 -27.69
CA SER A 479 -15.80 -55.69 -27.97
C SER A 479 -16.51 -55.04 -29.18
N ALA A 480 -15.79 -54.30 -30.03
CA ALA A 480 -16.35 -53.63 -31.22
C ALA A 480 -15.74 -54.11 -32.54
N SER A 481 -15.26 -55.37 -32.61
CA SER A 481 -14.85 -56.00 -33.86
C SER A 481 -15.18 -57.49 -33.81
N SER A 482 -16.42 -57.83 -34.05
CA SER A 482 -16.90 -59.06 -34.63
C SER A 482 -18.31 -58.85 -35.20
#